data_b0c54b329dac4cc8c51a7f2342b03573
#
_entry.id   b0c54b329dac4cc8c51a7f2342b03573
#
_cell.length_a   1.000
_cell.length_b   1.000
_cell.length_c   1.000
_cell.angle_alpha   90.00
_cell.angle_beta   90.00
_cell.angle_gamma   90.00
#
_symmetry.space_group_name_H-M   'P 1'
#
loop_
_entity.id
_entity.type
_entity.pdbx_description
1 polymer ?
#
loop_
_entity_poly.entity_id
_entity_poly.type
_entity_poly.pdbx_seq_one_letter_code
_entity_poly.pdbx_strand_id
1 'polypeptide(L)'
;MAFRFSWVLAFLVIQVFFWIIWQLKDRRRDSIFPNASEKVRTVSRLNLDKGRIQWRNRLILIGLALLALAASGPQIGMRVRPIERKGVDLVIALDTSTSMDAEDVTPSRLAKAKFELGRLIRKLKGDRVAIIVFAGSSHLYLPLTTDYEAALLFLNEIATEMIPTQGTALSSAMNTAMNAFTEETDKFKVM
;
A
#
# COMPACT_ATOMS: atom_id res chain seq x y z
N MET A 1 -8.70 -2.81 -16.32
CA MET A 1 -9.95 -2.26 -15.77
C MET A 1 -10.54 -3.29 -14.81
N ALA A 2 -10.74 -2.93 -13.54
CA ALA A 2 -11.38 -3.83 -12.58
C ALA A 2 -12.76 -3.25 -12.24
N PHE A 3 -13.77 -4.12 -12.15
CA PHE A 3 -15.10 -3.71 -11.70
C PHE A 3 -15.21 -4.01 -10.20
N ARG A 4 -15.69 -3.06 -9.42
CA ARG A 4 -15.86 -3.23 -7.98
C ARG A 4 -16.90 -4.29 -7.64
N PHE A 5 -17.98 -4.35 -8.44
CA PHE A 5 -19.10 -5.29 -8.25
C PHE A 5 -19.36 -6.06 -9.54
N SER A 6 -18.49 -7.03 -9.86
CA SER A 6 -18.61 -7.85 -11.08
C SER A 6 -19.92 -8.67 -11.14
N TRP A 7 -20.52 -9.02 -9.99
CA TRP A 7 -21.79 -9.73 -9.93
C TRP A 7 -22.97 -8.92 -10.49
N VAL A 8 -22.89 -7.57 -10.50
CA VAL A 8 -23.92 -6.70 -11.08
C VAL A 8 -24.00 -6.89 -12.60
N LEU A 9 -22.92 -7.30 -13.25
CA LEU A 9 -22.92 -7.61 -14.68
C LEU A 9 -23.80 -8.82 -15.03
N ALA A 10 -24.07 -9.71 -14.06
CA ALA A 10 -25.02 -10.81 -14.24
C ALA A 10 -26.44 -10.33 -14.51
N PHE A 11 -26.82 -9.15 -14.00
CA PHE A 11 -28.11 -8.53 -14.31
C PHE A 11 -28.27 -8.19 -15.79
N LEU A 12 -27.19 -7.86 -16.51
CA LEU A 12 -27.23 -7.63 -17.94
C LEU A 12 -27.64 -8.89 -18.71
N VAL A 13 -27.16 -10.05 -18.27
CA VAL A 13 -27.51 -11.35 -18.87
C VAL A 13 -29.01 -11.64 -18.67
N ILE A 14 -29.52 -11.40 -17.45
CA ILE A 14 -30.95 -11.57 -17.12
C ILE A 14 -31.79 -10.60 -17.98
N GLN A 15 -31.36 -9.39 -18.16
CA GLN A 15 -32.06 -8.38 -18.97
C GLN A 15 -32.14 -8.78 -20.44
N VAL A 16 -31.08 -9.31 -21.02
CA VAL A 16 -31.05 -9.84 -22.39
C VAL A 16 -31.99 -11.04 -22.52
N PHE A 17 -32.01 -11.93 -21.54
CA PHE A 17 -32.90 -13.09 -21.49
C PHE A 17 -34.38 -12.67 -21.48
N PHE A 18 -34.73 -11.70 -20.63
CA PHE A 18 -36.09 -11.14 -20.60
C PHE A 18 -36.47 -10.46 -21.90
N TRP A 19 -35.55 -9.75 -22.55
CA TRP A 19 -35.78 -9.12 -23.84
C TRP A 19 -36.05 -10.16 -24.95
N ILE A 20 -35.31 -11.26 -24.99
CA ILE A 20 -35.49 -12.34 -25.94
C ILE A 20 -36.88 -13.00 -25.73
N ILE A 21 -37.25 -13.34 -24.49
CA ILE A 21 -38.55 -13.93 -24.17
C ILE A 21 -39.67 -13.00 -24.61
N TRP A 22 -39.53 -11.71 -24.39
CA TRP A 22 -40.54 -10.75 -24.75
C TRP A 22 -40.68 -10.59 -26.27
N GLN A 23 -39.59 -10.59 -27.00
CA GLN A 23 -39.60 -10.56 -28.46
C GLN A 23 -40.23 -11.83 -29.07
N LEU A 24 -40.01 -12.99 -28.45
CA LEU A 24 -40.63 -14.26 -28.84
C LEU A 24 -42.14 -14.21 -28.56
N LYS A 25 -42.57 -13.67 -27.43
CA LYS A 25 -43.98 -13.49 -27.09
C LYS A 25 -44.70 -12.53 -28.04
N ASP A 26 -44.09 -11.46 -28.44
CA ASP A 26 -44.67 -10.48 -29.39
C ASP A 26 -44.90 -11.12 -30.75
N ARG A 27 -43.93 -11.92 -31.24
CA ARG A 27 -44.08 -12.68 -32.48
C ARG A 27 -45.19 -13.75 -32.42
N ARG A 28 -45.38 -14.41 -31.28
CA ARG A 28 -46.45 -15.39 -31.09
C ARG A 28 -47.83 -14.75 -30.97
N ARG A 29 -47.94 -13.56 -30.45
CA ARG A 29 -49.18 -12.83 -30.28
C ARG A 29 -49.83 -12.40 -31.60
N ASP A 30 -49.03 -12.15 -32.62
CA ASP A 30 -49.50 -11.80 -33.97
C ASP A 30 -50.01 -13.08 -34.72
N SER A 31 -49.62 -14.31 -34.26
CA SER A 31 -50.05 -15.57 -34.89
C SER A 31 -51.26 -16.27 -34.25
N ILE A 32 -51.67 -15.87 -33.03
CA ILE A 32 -52.72 -16.56 -32.28
C ILE A 32 -54.14 -16.03 -32.62
N PHE A 33 -54.27 -14.85 -33.25
CA PHE A 33 -55.55 -14.30 -33.60
C PHE A 33 -55.68 -13.95 -35.11
N PRO A 34 -55.51 -14.95 -36.01
CA PRO A 34 -55.67 -14.69 -37.44
C PRO A 34 -57.16 -14.39 -37.85
N ASN A 35 -58.15 -14.84 -37.04
CA ASN A 35 -59.54 -14.79 -37.38
C ASN A 35 -60.41 -13.89 -36.46
N ALA A 36 -59.78 -12.96 -35.72
CA ALA A 36 -60.56 -11.99 -34.94
C ALA A 36 -61.32 -11.04 -35.90
N SER A 37 -62.65 -10.99 -35.74
CA SER A 37 -63.55 -10.13 -36.54
C SER A 37 -63.00 -8.70 -36.64
N GLU A 38 -63.10 -8.13 -37.81
CA GLU A 38 -62.59 -6.79 -38.14
C GLU A 38 -63.06 -5.71 -37.17
N LYS A 39 -64.25 -5.86 -36.60
CA LYS A 39 -64.82 -5.00 -35.54
C LYS A 39 -64.02 -5.07 -34.21
N VAL A 40 -63.53 -6.22 -33.81
CA VAL A 40 -62.67 -6.37 -32.63
C VAL A 40 -61.31 -5.80 -32.86
N ARG A 41 -60.81 -5.86 -34.08
CA ARG A 41 -59.56 -5.21 -34.50
C ARG A 41 -59.63 -3.69 -34.47
N THR A 42 -60.75 -3.10 -34.83
CA THR A 42 -60.94 -1.64 -34.81
C THR A 42 -61.12 -1.10 -33.40
N VAL A 43 -61.82 -1.78 -32.52
CA VAL A 43 -61.99 -1.39 -31.13
C VAL A 43 -60.71 -1.62 -30.29
N SER A 44 -59.95 -2.66 -30.54
CA SER A 44 -58.64 -2.91 -29.89
C SER A 44 -57.53 -2.03 -30.46
N ARG A 45 -57.74 -1.43 -31.60
CA ARG A 45 -56.79 -0.44 -32.22
C ARG A 45 -57.06 1.01 -31.80
N LEU A 46 -57.62 1.20 -30.59
CA LEU A 46 -57.58 2.53 -29.98
C LEU A 46 -56.09 2.96 -29.90
N ASN A 47 -55.64 3.57 -31.01
CA ASN A 47 -54.48 4.47 -31.14
C ASN A 47 -53.21 4.14 -30.33
N LEU A 48 -52.92 2.90 -30.08
CA LEU A 48 -51.61 2.50 -29.56
C LEU A 48 -50.67 2.31 -30.76
N ASP A 49 -49.97 3.37 -31.13
CA ASP A 49 -48.92 3.35 -32.11
C ASP A 49 -47.86 2.29 -31.65
N LYS A 50 -47.90 1.09 -32.28
CA LYS A 50 -47.00 0.00 -31.96
C LYS A 50 -45.54 0.43 -32.00
N GLY A 51 -45.23 1.38 -32.89
CA GLY A 51 -43.91 1.99 -33.01
C GLY A 51 -43.49 2.73 -31.72
N ARG A 52 -44.37 3.55 -31.18
CA ARG A 52 -44.10 4.33 -29.94
C ARG A 52 -43.89 3.40 -28.74
N ILE A 53 -44.67 2.32 -28.61
CA ILE A 53 -44.49 1.36 -27.52
C ILE A 53 -43.16 0.62 -27.64
N GLN A 54 -42.77 0.22 -28.85
CA GLN A 54 -41.50 -0.44 -29.10
C GLN A 54 -40.31 0.50 -28.80
N TRP A 55 -40.37 1.75 -29.22
CA TRP A 55 -39.36 2.77 -28.94
C TRP A 55 -39.22 3.04 -27.44
N ARG A 56 -40.35 3.23 -26.75
CA ARG A 56 -40.36 3.40 -25.28
C ARG A 56 -39.68 2.26 -24.57
N ASN A 57 -39.99 1.03 -24.96
CA ASN A 57 -39.45 -0.16 -24.32
C ASN A 57 -37.95 -0.35 -24.60
N ARG A 58 -37.49 -0.01 -25.81
CA ARG A 58 -36.05 0.03 -26.14
C ARG A 58 -35.31 1.05 -25.28
N LEU A 59 -35.85 2.25 -25.10
CA LEU A 59 -35.25 3.28 -24.27
C LEU A 59 -35.17 2.85 -22.80
N ILE A 60 -36.19 2.19 -22.27
CA ILE A 60 -36.17 1.65 -20.90
C ILE A 60 -35.07 0.60 -20.75
N LEU A 61 -34.93 -0.32 -21.73
CA LEU A 61 -33.89 -1.35 -21.70
C LEU A 61 -32.48 -0.73 -21.77
N ILE A 62 -32.29 0.26 -22.63
CA ILE A 62 -30.98 0.97 -22.71
C ILE A 62 -30.70 1.70 -21.40
N GLY A 63 -31.67 2.37 -20.82
CA GLY A 63 -31.53 3.04 -19.52
C GLY A 63 -31.14 2.09 -18.40
N LEU A 64 -31.80 0.93 -18.32
CA LEU A 64 -31.49 -0.11 -17.35
C LEU A 64 -30.07 -0.70 -17.57
N ALA A 65 -29.66 -0.89 -18.83
CA ALA A 65 -28.30 -1.36 -19.14
C ALA A 65 -27.23 -0.34 -18.71
N LEU A 66 -27.45 0.94 -18.97
CA LEU A 66 -26.55 2.01 -18.54
C LEU A 66 -26.50 2.12 -17.01
N LEU A 67 -27.63 1.96 -16.33
CA LEU A 67 -27.69 1.93 -14.87
C LEU A 67 -26.90 0.73 -14.30
N ALA A 68 -27.03 -0.44 -14.89
CA ALA A 68 -26.27 -1.63 -14.47
C ALA A 68 -24.75 -1.44 -14.70
N LEU A 69 -24.35 -0.82 -15.82
CA LEU A 69 -22.96 -0.45 -16.09
C LEU A 69 -22.43 0.58 -15.07
N ALA A 70 -23.20 1.60 -14.75
CA ALA A 70 -22.83 2.58 -13.74
C ALA A 70 -22.72 1.94 -12.35
N ALA A 71 -23.68 1.08 -11.99
CA ALA A 71 -23.68 0.37 -10.70
C ALA A 71 -22.54 -0.67 -10.55
N SER A 72 -21.99 -1.17 -11.67
CA SER A 72 -20.84 -2.08 -11.64
C SER A 72 -19.55 -1.40 -11.15
N GLY A 73 -19.55 -0.07 -11.05
CA GLY A 73 -18.45 0.73 -10.52
C GLY A 73 -17.14 0.51 -11.30
N PRO A 74 -17.04 0.96 -12.57
CA PRO A 74 -15.79 0.85 -13.33
C PRO A 74 -14.71 1.65 -12.64
N GLN A 75 -13.69 0.96 -12.10
CA GLN A 75 -12.54 1.60 -11.47
C GLN A 75 -11.54 2.03 -12.56
N ILE A 76 -11.63 3.31 -12.94
CA ILE A 76 -10.65 3.97 -13.78
C ILE A 76 -9.78 4.81 -12.83
N GLY A 77 -8.70 4.25 -12.33
CA GLY A 77 -7.80 4.95 -11.42
C GLY A 77 -6.48 4.22 -11.25
N MET A 78 -5.41 4.99 -11.01
CA MET A 78 -4.14 4.46 -10.52
C MET A 78 -4.38 3.84 -9.15
N ARG A 79 -4.15 2.54 -9.01
CA ARG A 79 -3.94 1.96 -7.68
C ARG A 79 -2.64 2.52 -7.16
N VAL A 80 -2.69 3.44 -6.22
CA VAL A 80 -1.54 3.77 -5.39
C VAL A 80 -1.20 2.49 -4.63
N ARG A 81 -0.21 1.75 -5.13
CA ARG A 81 0.39 0.69 -4.32
C ARG A 81 1.16 1.42 -3.22
N PRO A 82 0.88 1.18 -1.95
CA PRO A 82 1.79 1.63 -0.91
C PRO A 82 3.15 1.01 -1.27
N ILE A 83 4.13 1.86 -1.55
CA ILE A 83 5.52 1.42 -1.64
C ILE A 83 5.86 1.06 -0.21
N GLU A 84 5.83 -0.23 0.12
CA GLU A 84 6.44 -0.74 1.33
C GLU A 84 7.93 -0.39 1.22
N ARG A 85 8.32 0.70 1.84
CA ARG A 85 9.73 1.01 2.03
C ARG A 85 10.24 -0.06 2.98
N LYS A 86 10.90 -1.06 2.46
CA LYS A 86 11.68 -1.99 3.27
C LYS A 86 12.79 -1.13 3.88
N GLY A 87 12.60 -0.68 5.12
CA GLY A 87 13.61 0.08 5.84
C GLY A 87 14.90 -0.73 5.94
N VAL A 88 16.01 -0.05 6.15
CA VAL A 88 17.33 -0.64 6.36
C VAL A 88 17.54 -0.81 7.86
N ASP A 89 18.24 -1.86 8.27
CA ASP A 89 18.76 -2.01 9.62
C ASP A 89 20.19 -1.48 9.64
N LEU A 90 20.38 -0.36 10.31
CA LEU A 90 21.66 0.34 10.43
C LEU A 90 22.25 0.09 11.81
N VAL A 91 23.42 -0.53 11.88
CA VAL A 91 24.18 -0.68 13.13
C VAL A 91 25.37 0.29 13.08
N ILE A 92 25.43 1.17 14.06
CA ILE A 92 26.51 2.17 14.21
C ILE A 92 27.46 1.68 15.28
N ALA A 93 28.72 1.42 14.91
CA ALA A 93 29.78 1.11 15.86
C ALA A 93 30.61 2.40 16.10
N LEU A 94 30.56 2.92 17.32
CA LEU A 94 31.25 4.14 17.71
C LEU A 94 32.46 3.81 18.61
N ASP A 95 33.63 4.23 18.18
CA ASP A 95 34.85 4.14 18.98
C ASP A 95 34.75 5.11 20.16
N THR A 96 34.97 4.60 21.36
CA THR A 96 35.00 5.33 22.61
C THR A 96 36.35 5.20 23.33
N SER A 97 37.41 4.85 22.58
CA SER A 97 38.77 4.83 23.13
C SER A 97 39.24 6.24 23.49
N THR A 98 40.19 6.38 24.39
CA THR A 98 40.73 7.67 24.83
C THR A 98 41.29 8.53 23.69
N SER A 99 41.70 7.91 22.57
CA SER A 99 42.14 8.66 21.39
C SER A 99 41.02 9.50 20.75
N MET A 100 39.74 9.22 21.08
CA MET A 100 38.59 10.00 20.62
C MET A 100 38.37 11.31 21.37
N ASP A 101 39.11 11.53 22.46
CA ASP A 101 39.15 12.84 23.17
C ASP A 101 40.10 13.84 22.51
N ALA A 102 40.91 13.40 21.52
CA ALA A 102 41.79 14.28 20.83
C ALA A 102 41.05 15.46 20.18
N GLU A 103 41.62 16.68 20.34
CA GLU A 103 41.06 17.96 19.88
C GLU A 103 41.65 18.40 18.56
N ASP A 104 42.25 17.50 17.78
CA ASP A 104 42.74 17.78 16.43
C ASP A 104 41.60 18.16 15.47
N VAL A 105 40.35 17.77 15.84
CA VAL A 105 39.10 18.18 15.24
C VAL A 105 38.22 18.82 16.29
N THR A 106 37.85 20.07 16.10
CA THR A 106 37.04 20.85 17.08
C THR A 106 35.59 20.31 17.20
N PRO A 107 35.03 20.11 18.39
CA PRO A 107 35.64 20.27 19.72
C PRO A 107 36.50 19.06 20.13
N SER A 108 36.16 17.84 19.72
CA SER A 108 36.95 16.61 19.82
C SER A 108 36.45 15.59 18.76
N ARG A 109 37.24 14.57 18.51
CA ARG A 109 36.86 13.50 17.56
C ARG A 109 35.54 12.88 17.94
N LEU A 110 35.31 12.53 19.22
CA LEU A 110 34.05 11.94 19.70
C LEU A 110 32.89 12.92 19.52
N ALA A 111 33.06 14.17 19.89
CA ALA A 111 31.99 15.18 19.75
C ALA A 111 31.61 15.39 18.30
N LYS A 112 32.61 15.43 17.40
CA LYS A 112 32.38 15.52 15.95
C LYS A 112 31.64 14.32 15.39
N ALA A 113 32.05 13.10 15.79
CA ALA A 113 31.38 11.87 15.40
C ALA A 113 29.91 11.85 15.86
N LYS A 114 29.64 12.19 17.12
CA LYS A 114 28.29 12.30 17.67
C LYS A 114 27.44 13.31 16.89
N PHE A 115 27.99 14.45 16.55
CA PHE A 115 27.30 15.47 15.75
C PHE A 115 26.87 14.94 14.36
N GLU A 116 27.80 14.32 13.64
CA GLU A 116 27.53 13.80 12.28
C GLU A 116 26.57 12.60 12.32
N LEU A 117 26.72 11.71 13.31
CA LEU A 117 25.80 10.59 13.52
C LEU A 117 24.39 11.09 13.89
N GLY A 118 24.28 12.12 14.70
CA GLY A 118 22.99 12.74 15.02
C GLY A 118 22.31 13.33 13.76
N ARG A 119 23.10 13.93 12.85
CA ARG A 119 22.59 14.39 11.56
C ARG A 119 22.11 13.21 10.67
N LEU A 120 22.84 12.11 10.70
CA LEU A 120 22.46 10.89 9.97
C LEU A 120 21.12 10.32 10.51
N ILE A 121 21.04 10.13 11.84
CA ILE A 121 19.83 9.56 12.49
C ILE A 121 18.59 10.39 12.17
N ARG A 122 18.68 11.74 12.19
CA ARG A 122 17.56 12.62 11.83
C ARG A 122 17.10 12.50 10.37
N LYS A 123 17.93 11.96 9.48
CA LYS A 123 17.56 11.74 8.06
C LYS A 123 16.92 10.38 7.80
N LEU A 124 16.99 9.45 8.74
CA LEU A 124 16.40 8.13 8.63
C LEU A 124 14.86 8.24 8.54
N LYS A 125 14.25 7.38 7.72
CA LYS A 125 12.78 7.34 7.53
C LYS A 125 12.31 5.90 7.33
N GLY A 126 11.86 5.28 8.44
CA GLY A 126 11.39 3.89 8.42
C GLY A 126 12.51 2.85 8.55
N ASP A 127 13.73 3.30 8.79
CA ASP A 127 14.90 2.46 9.08
C ASP A 127 14.99 2.19 10.57
N ARG A 128 15.69 1.11 10.97
CA ARG A 128 16.02 0.86 12.37
C ARG A 128 17.49 1.19 12.59
N VAL A 129 17.79 1.74 13.74
CA VAL A 129 19.16 2.08 14.15
C VAL A 129 19.51 1.38 15.44
N ALA A 130 20.73 0.83 15.52
CA ALA A 130 21.36 0.34 16.74
C ALA A 130 22.68 1.06 16.96
N ILE A 131 23.11 1.19 18.20
CA ILE A 131 24.39 1.81 18.55
C ILE A 131 25.19 0.82 19.37
N ILE A 132 26.44 0.58 18.95
CA ILE A 132 27.44 -0.20 19.64
C ILE A 132 28.54 0.77 20.03
N VAL A 133 29.01 0.68 21.25
CA VAL A 133 30.22 1.37 21.72
C VAL A 133 31.35 0.36 21.87
N PHE A 134 32.54 0.73 21.44
CA PHE A 134 33.69 -0.15 21.58
C PHE A 134 34.99 0.63 21.91
N ALA A 135 35.86 -0.02 22.65
CA ALA A 135 37.25 0.37 22.89
C ALA A 135 38.10 -0.93 22.98
N GLY A 136 38.61 -1.34 24.12
CA GLY A 136 39.23 -2.65 24.31
C GLY A 136 38.24 -3.83 24.37
N SER A 137 36.94 -3.52 24.54
CA SER A 137 35.81 -4.46 24.44
C SER A 137 34.66 -3.76 23.71
N SER A 138 33.62 -4.51 23.35
CA SER A 138 32.45 -3.93 22.65
C SER A 138 31.15 -4.31 23.35
N HIS A 139 30.21 -3.39 23.37
CA HIS A 139 28.90 -3.56 23.97
C HIS A 139 27.79 -3.00 23.09
N LEU A 140 26.68 -3.72 23.00
CA LEU A 140 25.46 -3.21 22.39
C LEU A 140 24.83 -2.19 23.36
N TYR A 141 24.93 -0.90 23.03
CA TYR A 141 24.47 0.21 23.87
C TYR A 141 23.01 0.52 23.61
N LEU A 142 22.59 0.52 22.35
CA LEU A 142 21.19 0.69 21.95
C LEU A 142 20.81 -0.43 20.97
N PRO A 143 19.82 -1.29 21.30
CA PRO A 143 19.30 -2.27 20.36
C PRO A 143 18.60 -1.63 19.16
N LEU A 144 18.36 -2.41 18.09
CA LEU A 144 17.66 -1.95 16.89
C LEU A 144 16.30 -1.34 17.24
N THR A 145 16.14 -0.04 16.99
CA THR A 145 14.91 0.71 17.25
C THR A 145 14.55 1.63 16.10
N THR A 146 13.27 1.97 15.97
CA THR A 146 12.74 3.03 15.10
C THR A 146 12.53 4.35 15.84
N ASP A 147 12.77 4.36 17.14
CA ASP A 147 12.68 5.57 17.97
C ASP A 147 13.97 6.39 17.84
N TYR A 148 13.94 7.36 16.92
CA TYR A 148 15.10 8.21 16.65
C TYR A 148 15.40 9.19 17.78
N GLU A 149 14.39 9.61 18.55
CA GLU A 149 14.60 10.51 19.70
C GLU A 149 15.33 9.78 20.81
N ALA A 150 14.95 8.54 21.10
CA ALA A 150 15.72 7.69 22.01
C ALA A 150 17.14 7.48 21.49
N ALA A 151 17.32 7.19 20.19
CA ALA A 151 18.65 6.99 19.61
C ALA A 151 19.54 8.23 19.74
N LEU A 152 18.99 9.43 19.55
CA LEU A 152 19.72 10.69 19.73
C LEU A 152 20.07 10.93 21.22
N LEU A 153 19.19 10.60 22.13
CA LEU A 153 19.43 10.73 23.57
C LEU A 153 20.58 9.79 23.97
N PHE A 154 20.51 8.51 23.61
CA PHE A 154 21.59 7.55 23.88
C PHE A 154 22.91 7.97 23.24
N LEU A 155 22.90 8.47 21.99
CA LEU A 155 24.11 8.97 21.33
C LEU A 155 24.76 10.13 22.09
N ASN A 156 23.96 11.03 22.66
CA ASN A 156 24.48 12.17 23.41
C ASN A 156 25.13 11.78 24.75
N GLU A 157 24.69 10.70 25.37
CA GLU A 157 25.23 10.20 26.64
C GLU A 157 26.57 9.48 26.48
N ILE A 158 26.96 9.10 25.24
CA ILE A 158 28.21 8.36 25.01
C ILE A 158 29.42 9.20 25.41
N ALA A 159 30.33 8.61 26.19
CA ALA A 159 31.58 9.21 26.64
C ALA A 159 32.72 8.16 26.51
N THR A 160 33.96 8.63 26.45
CA THR A 160 35.15 7.77 26.35
C THR A 160 35.37 6.90 27.61
N GLU A 161 34.86 7.35 28.75
CA GLU A 161 34.98 6.66 30.03
C GLU A 161 34.03 5.48 30.18
N MET A 162 33.07 5.27 29.25
CA MET A 162 32.06 4.21 29.35
C MET A 162 32.66 2.81 29.34
N ILE A 163 33.78 2.61 28.66
CA ILE A 163 34.46 1.34 28.57
C ILE A 163 35.81 1.41 29.32
N PRO A 164 35.90 0.76 30.49
CA PRO A 164 37.11 0.82 31.29
C PRO A 164 38.35 0.26 30.60
N THR A 165 38.15 -0.80 29.76
CA THR A 165 39.23 -1.44 29.02
C THR A 165 39.57 -0.62 27.80
N GLN A 166 40.71 0.05 27.81
CA GLN A 166 41.14 0.86 26.67
C GLN A 166 41.77 -0.02 25.57
N GLY A 167 41.69 0.47 24.33
CA GLY A 167 42.14 -0.22 23.13
C GLY A 167 41.19 -0.02 21.98
N THR A 168 41.38 -0.72 20.85
CA THR A 168 40.55 -0.67 19.67
C THR A 168 40.25 -2.09 19.17
N ALA A 169 39.33 -2.75 19.86
CA ALA A 169 38.95 -4.14 19.55
C ALA A 169 37.89 -4.18 18.42
N LEU A 170 38.30 -3.82 17.21
CA LEU A 170 37.41 -3.73 16.05
C LEU A 170 36.74 -5.08 15.72
N SER A 171 37.45 -6.18 15.82
CA SER A 171 36.87 -7.53 15.60
C SER A 171 35.75 -7.85 16.60
N SER A 172 35.87 -7.43 17.86
CA SER A 172 34.83 -7.56 18.87
C SER A 172 33.62 -6.72 18.50
N ALA A 173 33.82 -5.47 18.05
CA ALA A 173 32.76 -4.59 17.59
C ALA A 173 31.98 -5.18 16.39
N MET A 174 32.69 -5.75 15.40
CA MET A 174 32.07 -6.42 14.27
C MET A 174 31.24 -7.63 14.69
N ASN A 175 31.73 -8.47 15.59
CA ASN A 175 30.96 -9.59 16.09
C ASN A 175 29.69 -9.15 16.86
N THR A 176 29.83 -8.12 17.70
CA THR A 176 28.68 -7.54 18.41
C THR A 176 27.66 -6.95 17.43
N ALA A 177 28.12 -6.31 16.35
CA ALA A 177 27.26 -5.77 15.31
C ALA A 177 26.51 -6.86 14.54
N MET A 178 27.19 -7.95 14.19
CA MET A 178 26.55 -9.08 13.52
C MET A 178 25.47 -9.70 14.41
N ASN A 179 25.73 -9.82 15.71
CA ASN A 179 24.75 -10.34 16.67
C ASN A 179 23.60 -9.37 16.97
N ALA A 180 23.79 -8.07 16.74
CA ALA A 180 22.74 -7.06 16.91
C ALA A 180 21.67 -7.11 15.82
N PHE A 181 21.99 -7.67 14.65
CA PHE A 181 21.03 -7.88 13.59
C PHE A 181 20.09 -9.04 13.93
N THR A 182 18.80 -8.81 13.89
CA THR A 182 17.79 -9.86 14.06
C THR A 182 17.71 -10.72 12.80
N GLU A 183 17.72 -12.06 12.94
CA GLU A 183 17.69 -12.98 11.79
C GLU A 183 16.38 -12.96 11.00
N GLU A 184 15.27 -12.51 11.60
CA GLU A 184 13.92 -12.64 11.06
C GLU A 184 13.49 -11.53 10.10
N THR A 185 14.34 -10.59 9.70
CA THR A 185 13.93 -9.48 8.86
C THR A 185 14.54 -9.53 7.46
N ASP A 186 13.67 -9.54 6.44
CA ASP A 186 13.99 -9.34 5.02
C ASP A 186 14.50 -7.91 4.70
N LYS A 187 15.10 -7.24 5.67
CA LYS A 187 15.63 -5.88 5.52
C LYS A 187 17.11 -5.92 5.15
N PHE A 188 17.54 -4.92 4.40
CA PHE A 188 18.96 -4.74 4.14
C PHE A 188 19.67 -4.38 5.44
N LYS A 189 20.81 -5.03 5.70
CA LYS A 189 21.65 -4.84 6.88
C LYS A 189 22.87 -4.01 6.48
N VAL A 190 23.13 -2.92 7.19
CA VAL A 190 24.26 -2.01 6.96
C VAL A 190 24.98 -1.75 8.28
N MET A 191 26.32 -1.77 8.22
CA MET A 191 27.20 -1.45 9.34
C MET A 191 28.14 -0.31 8.92
#